data_15a0ff87f9e0a63d323c9efd0b788adc
#
_entry.id   15a0ff87f9e0a63d323c9efd0b788adc
#
_cell.length_a   1.000
_cell.length_b   1.000
_cell.length_c   1.000
_cell.angle_alpha   90.00
_cell.angle_beta   90.00
_cell.angle_gamma   90.00
#
_symmetry.space_group_name_H-M   'P 1'
#
loop_
_entity.id
_entity.type
_entity.pdbx_description
1 polymer ?
#
loop_
_entity_poly.entity_id
_entity_poly.type
_entity_poly.pdbx_seq_one_letter_code
_entity_poly.pdbx_strand_id
1 'polypeptide(L)' 'DHADDALIKKGLLHRKLGQMEESLIVFNQLVNNFPRSEYTKLARMEIKRAEIYQ' A
#
# COMPACT_ATOMS: atom_id res chain seq x y z
N ASP A 1 -9.09 10.27 -12.25
CA ASP A 1 -8.28 10.58 -11.08
C ASP A 1 -7.29 9.45 -10.80
N HIS A 2 -6.03 9.83 -10.61
CA HIS A 2 -4.94 8.86 -10.46
C HIS A 2 -4.37 8.82 -9.05
N ALA A 3 -5.19 9.19 -8.08
CA ALA A 3 -4.75 9.20 -6.69
C ALA A 3 -4.38 7.81 -6.18
N ASP A 4 -5.09 6.77 -6.66
CA ASP A 4 -4.78 5.39 -6.29
C ASP A 4 -3.41 4.96 -6.84
N ASP A 5 -3.08 5.37 -8.05
CA ASP A 5 -1.77 5.09 -8.64
C ASP A 5 -0.65 5.78 -7.83
N ALA A 6 -0.88 7.03 -7.44
CA ALA A 6 0.09 7.75 -6.61
C ALA A 6 0.30 7.07 -5.27
N LEU A 7 -0.77 6.60 -4.65
CA LEU A 7 -0.68 5.91 -3.36
C LEU A 7 0.07 4.59 -3.47
N ILE A 8 -0.20 3.79 -4.49
CA ILE A 8 0.50 2.52 -4.63
C ILE A 8 2.00 2.75 -4.86
N LYS A 9 2.36 3.71 -5.67
CA LYS A 9 3.76 4.04 -5.92
C LYS A 9 4.45 4.53 -4.65
N LYS A 10 3.78 5.38 -3.89
CA LYS A 10 4.32 5.91 -2.63
C LYS A 10 4.53 4.79 -1.62
N GLY A 11 3.57 3.88 -1.49
CA GLY A 11 3.70 2.76 -0.56
C GLY A 11 4.85 1.85 -0.93
N LEU A 12 5.00 1.55 -2.22
CA LEU A 12 6.10 0.70 -2.69
C LEU A 12 7.45 1.37 -2.48
N LEU A 13 7.51 2.69 -2.65
CA LEU A 13 8.76 3.43 -2.41
C LEU A 13 9.15 3.36 -0.94
N HIS A 14 8.22 3.59 -0.02
CA HIS A 14 8.50 3.49 1.42
C HIS A 14 9.00 2.10 1.78
N ARG A 15 8.35 1.08 1.23
CA ARG A 15 8.76 -0.31 1.47
C ARG A 15 10.19 -0.55 0.98
N LYS A 16 10.52 -0.03 -0.19
CA LYS A 16 11.85 -0.19 -0.77
C LYS A 16 12.92 0.49 0.09
N LEU A 17 12.56 1.59 0.73
CA LEU A 17 13.46 2.33 1.62
C LEU A 17 13.53 1.74 3.04
N GLY A 18 12.84 0.63 3.29
CA GLY A 18 12.81 0.00 4.60
C GLY A 18 11.86 0.66 5.58
N GLN A 19 11.02 1.58 5.11
CA GLN A 19 10.07 2.31 5.94
C GLN A 19 8.74 1.57 5.95
N MET A 20 8.71 0.43 6.64
CA MET A 20 7.56 -0.47 6.61
C MET A 20 6.31 0.15 7.21
N GLU A 21 6.43 0.89 8.30
CA GLU A 21 5.26 1.50 8.93
C GLU A 21 4.60 2.52 7.99
N GLU A 22 5.41 3.37 7.37
CA GLU A 22 4.91 4.34 6.41
C GLU A 22 4.26 3.67 5.22
N SER A 23 4.86 2.59 4.73
CA SER A 23 4.28 1.88 3.60
C SER A 23 2.92 1.29 3.95
N LEU A 24 2.78 0.74 5.17
CA LEU A 24 1.51 0.18 5.62
C LEU A 24 0.43 1.26 5.74
N ILE A 25 0.79 2.43 6.26
CA ILE A 25 -0.16 3.55 6.35
C ILE A 25 -0.67 3.91 4.95
N VAL A 26 0.23 4.01 3.98
CA VAL A 26 -0.14 4.37 2.62
C VAL A 26 -1.00 3.29 1.97
N PHE A 27 -0.63 2.01 2.14
CA PHE A 27 -1.43 0.91 1.58
C PHE A 27 -2.82 0.87 2.21
N ASN A 28 -2.93 1.12 3.51
CA ASN A 28 -4.23 1.17 4.17
C ASN A 28 -5.08 2.33 3.65
N GLN A 29 -4.47 3.48 3.40
CA GLN A 29 -5.17 4.61 2.80
C GLN A 29 -5.73 4.23 1.43
N LEU A 30 -4.94 3.52 0.63
CA LEU A 30 -5.38 3.07 -0.68
C LEU A 30 -6.59 2.14 -0.57
N VAL A 31 -6.51 1.14 0.29
CA VAL A 31 -7.60 0.17 0.47
C VAL A 31 -8.87 0.85 0.98
N ASN A 32 -8.73 1.79 1.92
CA ASN A 32 -9.88 2.45 2.53
C ASN A 32 -10.54 3.46 1.60
N ASN A 33 -9.74 4.21 0.84
CA ASN A 33 -10.25 5.29 0.00
C ASN A 33 -10.61 4.84 -1.41
N PHE A 34 -9.97 3.76 -1.89
CA PHE A 34 -10.18 3.27 -3.26
C PHE A 34 -10.40 1.76 -3.25
N PRO A 35 -11.49 1.29 -2.58
CA PRO A 35 -11.71 -0.16 -2.43
C PRO A 35 -11.92 -0.90 -3.75
N ARG A 36 -12.28 -0.17 -4.81
CA ARG A 36 -12.51 -0.77 -6.13
C ARG A 36 -11.35 -0.60 -7.09
N SER A 37 -10.24 0.00 -6.63
CA SER A 37 -9.07 0.16 -7.47
C SER A 37 -8.44 -1.21 -7.77
N GLU A 38 -7.90 -1.35 -8.96
CA GLU A 38 -7.16 -2.56 -9.32
C GLU A 38 -5.88 -2.69 -8.48
N TYR A 39 -5.38 -1.59 -7.92
CA TYR A 39 -4.22 -1.61 -7.04
C TYR A 39 -4.54 -2.07 -5.62
N THR A 40 -5.82 -2.11 -5.26
CA THR A 40 -6.24 -2.52 -3.92
C THR A 40 -5.81 -3.95 -3.61
N LYS A 41 -5.88 -4.84 -4.59
CA LYS A 41 -5.42 -6.21 -4.39
C LYS A 41 -3.94 -6.26 -4.03
N LEU A 42 -3.13 -5.50 -4.76
CA LEU A 42 -1.70 -5.43 -4.49
C LEU A 42 -1.43 -4.84 -3.11
N ALA A 43 -2.13 -3.78 -2.75
CA ALA A 43 -1.97 -3.15 -1.44
C ALA A 43 -2.31 -4.13 -0.31
N ARG A 44 -3.40 -4.88 -0.46
CA ARG A 44 -3.78 -5.90 0.54
C ARG A 44 -2.72 -6.98 0.67
N MET A 45 -2.15 -7.41 -0.44
CA MET A 45 -1.08 -8.41 -0.43
C MET A 45 0.13 -7.90 0.33
N GLU A 46 0.50 -6.64 0.12
CA GLU A 46 1.65 -6.07 0.82
C GLU A 46 1.40 -5.93 2.31
N ILE A 47 0.19 -5.52 2.68
CA ILE A 47 -0.19 -5.45 4.10
C ILE A 47 -0.08 -6.83 4.76
N LYS A 48 -0.60 -7.83 4.10
CA LYS A 48 -0.59 -9.20 4.62
C LYS A 48 0.83 -9.74 4.75
N ARG A 49 1.67 -9.48 3.75
CA ARG A 49 3.07 -9.91 3.81
C ARG A 49 3.81 -9.27 4.97
N ALA A 50 3.57 -7.99 5.22
CA ALA A 50 4.19 -7.31 6.34
C ALA A 50 3.78 -7.92 7.68
N GLU A 51 2.51 -8.33 7.82
CA GLU A 51 2.05 -9.01 9.03
C GLU A 51 2.75 -10.35 9.25
N ILE A 52 3.00 -11.09 8.17
CA ILE A 52 3.62 -12.42 8.26
C ILE A 52 5.10 -12.31 8.62
N TYR A 53 5.78 -11.31 8.10
CA TYR A 53 7.24 -11.21 8.23
C TYR A 53 7.74 -10.24 9.30
N GLN A 54 6.85 -9.79 10.14
CA GLN A 54 7.26 -8.94 11.27
C GLN A 54 7.95 -9.74 12.36
#